data_1e1decd3f0b40680336a59caa9d10be5
#
_entry.id   1e1decd3f0b40680336a59caa9d10be5
#
_cell.length_a   1.000
_cell.length_b   1.000
_cell.length_c   1.000
_cell.angle_alpha   90.00
_cell.angle_beta   90.00
_cell.angle_gamma   90.00
#
_symmetry.space_group_name_H-M   'P 1'
#
loop_
_entity.id
_entity.type
_entity.pdbx_description
1 polymer ?
#
loop_
_entity_poly.entity_id
_entity_poly.type
_entity_poly.pdbx_seq_one_letter_code
_entity_poly.pdbx_strand_id
1 'polypeptide(L)'
;RGLGDVYKRQSEGKPFLTDDSFFISISHTKGYVAVILNPKTPVGIDIEQYGKRVHKVFDRFIRPDEQVEAYQGDTTWGGLLHWSAKETVFKCMKNADADLRKLCLSHFIPQKEGTFQVREYATEGQSLFSVGYRICEDFVLTWTSC
;
A
#
# COMPACT_ATOMS: atom_id res chain seq x y z
N ARG A 1 -20.31 3.14 -16.66
CA ARG A 1 -20.81 2.87 -15.33
C ARG A 1 -19.67 2.79 -14.33
N GLY A 2 -19.76 3.55 -13.25
CA GLY A 2 -18.69 3.68 -12.30
C GLY A 2 -18.77 2.71 -11.12
N LEU A 3 -17.69 2.64 -10.36
CA LEU A 3 -17.61 1.80 -9.15
C LEU A 3 -18.61 2.24 -8.08
N GLY A 4 -19.06 3.49 -8.10
CA GLY A 4 -20.07 3.98 -7.17
C GLY A 4 -21.41 3.26 -7.23
N ASP A 5 -21.69 2.53 -8.34
CA ASP A 5 -22.90 1.74 -8.49
C ASP A 5 -22.85 0.40 -7.77
N VAL A 6 -21.67 -0.08 -7.37
CA VAL A 6 -21.47 -1.40 -6.79
C VAL A 6 -20.87 -1.39 -5.39
N TYR A 7 -20.45 -0.24 -4.89
CA TYR A 7 -19.90 -0.15 -3.55
C TYR A 7 -20.29 1.15 -2.85
N LYS A 8 -20.16 1.15 -1.52
CA LYS A 8 -20.30 2.32 -0.67
C LYS A 8 -19.10 2.42 0.25
N ARG A 9 -18.88 3.59 0.85
CA ARG A 9 -17.82 3.77 1.83
C ARG A 9 -18.35 3.51 3.23
N GLN A 10 -17.54 2.84 4.04
CA GLN A 10 -17.79 2.69 5.47
C GLN A 10 -17.60 4.01 6.19
N SER A 11 -18.02 4.06 7.47
CA SER A 11 -17.85 5.25 8.30
C SER A 11 -16.39 5.69 8.44
N GLU A 12 -15.44 4.75 8.33
CA GLU A 12 -14.00 5.02 8.36
C GLU A 12 -13.46 5.43 6.98
N GLY A 13 -14.33 5.60 5.98
CA GLY A 13 -13.92 5.97 4.63
C GLY A 13 -13.48 4.82 3.73
N LYS A 14 -13.48 3.59 4.22
CA LYS A 14 -13.11 2.42 3.41
C LYS A 14 -14.26 2.00 2.50
N PRO A 15 -13.98 1.64 1.23
CA PRO A 15 -15.02 1.15 0.34
C PRO A 15 -15.44 -0.29 0.70
N PHE A 16 -16.68 -0.62 0.39
CA PHE A 16 -17.20 -1.99 0.51
C PHE A 16 -18.30 -2.20 -0.55
N LEU A 17 -18.55 -3.47 -0.88
CA LEU A 17 -19.62 -3.81 -1.82
C LEU A 17 -20.96 -3.81 -1.10
N THR A 18 -22.02 -3.38 -1.81
CA THR A 18 -23.35 -3.28 -1.25
C THR A 18 -23.98 -4.63 -0.91
N ASP A 19 -23.55 -5.71 -1.56
CA ASP A 19 -24.07 -7.07 -1.34
C ASP A 19 -23.14 -7.93 -0.46
N ASP A 20 -22.07 -7.35 0.07
CA ASP A 20 -21.10 -8.02 0.95
C ASP A 20 -20.47 -9.27 0.34
N SER A 21 -20.51 -9.45 -0.99
CA SER A 21 -19.97 -10.65 -1.63
C SER A 21 -18.45 -10.63 -1.74
N PHE A 22 -17.82 -9.47 -1.61
CA PHE A 22 -16.36 -9.31 -1.73
C PHE A 22 -15.84 -8.24 -0.79
N PHE A 23 -14.60 -8.43 -0.35
CA PHE A 23 -13.82 -7.31 0.17
C PHE A 23 -13.23 -6.55 -1.03
N ILE A 24 -13.15 -5.22 -0.91
CA ILE A 24 -12.68 -4.37 -1.99
C ILE A 24 -11.74 -3.30 -1.44
N SER A 25 -10.71 -2.99 -2.20
CA SER A 25 -9.88 -1.82 -1.97
C SER A 25 -9.67 -1.07 -3.28
N ILE A 26 -9.62 0.24 -3.19
CA ILE A 26 -9.50 1.11 -4.37
C ILE A 26 -8.45 2.17 -4.06
N SER A 27 -7.61 2.46 -5.05
CA SER A 27 -6.68 3.56 -5.01
C SER A 27 -6.67 4.26 -6.35
N HIS A 28 -6.41 5.55 -6.36
CA HIS A 28 -6.31 6.29 -7.60
C HIS A 28 -5.20 7.33 -7.50
N THR A 29 -4.62 7.61 -8.64
CA THR A 29 -3.72 8.74 -8.84
C THR A 29 -4.07 9.34 -10.20
N LYS A 30 -3.43 10.42 -10.58
CA LYS A 30 -3.75 11.09 -11.83
C LYS A 30 -3.59 10.13 -13.02
N GLY A 31 -4.70 9.87 -13.71
CA GLY A 31 -4.72 9.02 -14.90
C GLY A 31 -4.91 7.53 -14.65
N TYR A 32 -4.96 7.08 -13.38
CA TYR A 32 -5.04 5.65 -13.06
C TYR A 32 -6.00 5.37 -11.91
N VAL A 33 -6.65 4.22 -11.99
CA VAL A 33 -7.44 3.65 -10.90
C VAL A 33 -6.99 2.21 -10.73
N ALA A 34 -6.74 1.80 -9.48
CA ALA A 34 -6.39 0.44 -9.12
C ALA A 34 -7.46 -0.12 -8.19
N VAL A 35 -7.88 -1.35 -8.46
CA VAL A 35 -8.94 -2.02 -7.69
C VAL A 35 -8.51 -3.45 -7.41
N ILE A 36 -8.76 -3.92 -6.19
CA ILE A 36 -8.55 -5.31 -5.81
C ILE A 36 -9.81 -5.82 -5.12
N LEU A 37 -10.19 -7.06 -5.44
CA LEU A 37 -11.34 -7.74 -4.86
C LEU A 37 -10.90 -9.08 -4.30
N ASN A 38 -11.50 -9.48 -3.17
CA ASN A 38 -11.28 -10.81 -2.59
C ASN A 38 -12.56 -11.25 -1.91
N PRO A 39 -13.05 -12.48 -2.18
CA PRO A 39 -14.30 -12.96 -1.58
C PRO A 39 -14.15 -13.37 -0.11
N LYS A 40 -12.93 -13.57 0.40
CA LYS A 40 -12.73 -14.22 1.70
C LYS A 40 -12.03 -13.34 2.74
N THR A 41 -11.13 -12.45 2.32
CA THR A 41 -10.31 -11.70 3.26
C THR A 41 -10.23 -10.23 2.88
N PRO A 42 -10.02 -9.35 3.86
CA PRO A 42 -9.72 -7.95 3.58
C PRO A 42 -8.50 -7.81 2.68
N VAL A 43 -8.49 -6.76 1.90
CA VAL A 43 -7.44 -6.47 0.92
C VAL A 43 -7.05 -5.01 1.00
N GLY A 44 -5.87 -4.71 0.50
CA GLY A 44 -5.40 -3.34 0.31
C GLY A 44 -4.69 -3.21 -1.02
N ILE A 45 -4.87 -2.08 -1.67
CA ILE A 45 -4.15 -1.72 -2.88
C ILE A 45 -3.82 -0.24 -2.83
N ASP A 46 -2.65 0.12 -3.36
CA ASP A 46 -2.24 1.51 -3.44
C ASP A 46 -1.45 1.74 -4.71
N ILE A 47 -1.69 2.88 -5.35
CA ILE A 47 -0.97 3.33 -6.52
C ILE A 47 -0.42 4.73 -6.25
N GLU A 48 0.88 4.92 -6.52
CA GLU A 48 1.54 6.20 -6.31
C GLU A 48 2.27 6.60 -7.59
N GLN A 49 2.00 7.79 -8.06
CA GLN A 49 2.66 8.32 -9.24
C GLN A 49 4.12 8.67 -8.92
N TYR A 50 5.02 8.44 -9.87
CA TYR A 50 6.42 8.83 -9.71
C TYR A 50 6.51 10.34 -9.49
N GLY A 51 7.31 10.72 -8.52
CA GLY A 51 7.59 12.12 -8.22
C GLY A 51 8.54 12.22 -7.05
N LYS A 52 9.38 13.23 -7.06
CA LYS A 52 10.44 13.39 -6.04
C LYS A 52 9.93 13.99 -4.74
N ARG A 53 8.65 14.31 -4.64
CA ARG A 53 8.05 14.83 -3.40
C ARG A 53 8.17 13.85 -2.24
N VAL A 54 8.24 12.55 -2.53
CA VAL A 54 8.39 11.52 -1.49
C VAL A 54 9.64 11.75 -0.63
N HIS A 55 10.72 12.29 -1.19
CA HIS A 55 11.95 12.57 -0.46
C HIS A 55 11.75 13.62 0.66
N LYS A 56 10.81 14.54 0.46
CA LYS A 56 10.55 15.62 1.44
C LYS A 56 9.84 15.12 2.69
N VAL A 57 9.28 13.92 2.64
CA VAL A 57 8.49 13.36 3.74
C VAL A 57 9.04 12.03 4.24
N PHE A 58 10.26 11.66 3.85
CA PHE A 58 10.88 10.38 4.26
C PHE A 58 10.86 10.19 5.78
N ASP A 59 11.19 11.23 6.54
CA ASP A 59 11.23 11.16 8.00
C ASP A 59 9.85 10.92 8.63
N ARG A 60 8.78 11.09 7.87
CA ARG A 60 7.42 10.85 8.35
C ARG A 60 7.01 9.39 8.24
N PHE A 61 7.71 8.58 7.42
CA PHE A 61 7.31 7.19 7.22
C PHE A 61 8.45 6.20 7.18
N ILE A 62 9.71 6.62 6.99
CA ILE A 62 10.86 5.71 7.01
C ILE A 62 11.39 5.64 8.43
N ARG A 63 11.60 4.41 8.91
CA ARG A 63 12.14 4.11 10.22
C ARG A 63 13.68 4.09 10.16
N PRO A 64 14.36 4.37 11.30
CA PRO A 64 15.83 4.25 11.34
C PRO A 64 16.35 2.85 11.02
N ASP A 65 15.52 1.79 11.26
CA ASP A 65 15.89 0.41 10.99
C ASP A 65 15.50 -0.06 9.58
N GLU A 66 15.00 0.82 8.75
CA GLU A 66 14.71 0.52 7.35
C GLU A 66 15.80 1.06 6.45
N GLN A 67 16.07 0.36 5.35
CA GLN A 67 17.01 0.79 4.33
C GLN A 67 16.28 0.89 3.00
N VAL A 68 16.26 2.10 2.43
CA VAL A 68 15.61 2.35 1.14
C VAL A 68 16.64 2.16 0.03
N GLU A 69 16.36 1.22 -0.88
CA GLU A 69 17.25 0.90 -1.99
C GLU A 69 16.75 1.55 -3.28
N ALA A 70 17.67 1.76 -4.21
CA ALA A 70 17.36 2.33 -5.50
C ALA A 70 16.84 1.28 -6.49
N TYR A 71 16.09 1.73 -7.47
CA TYR A 71 15.75 0.98 -8.67
C TYR A 71 16.28 1.76 -9.86
N GLN A 72 17.11 1.11 -10.68
CA GLN A 72 17.76 1.74 -11.83
C GLN A 72 18.48 3.05 -11.44
N GLY A 73 19.17 3.03 -10.30
CA GLY A 73 19.94 4.16 -9.82
C GLY A 73 19.13 5.30 -9.19
N ASP A 74 17.83 5.11 -8.98
CA ASP A 74 16.94 6.15 -8.46
C ASP A 74 16.24 5.68 -7.20
N THR A 75 16.57 6.31 -6.06
CA THR A 75 15.97 5.99 -4.76
C THR A 75 14.53 6.48 -4.63
N THR A 76 14.05 7.32 -5.52
CA THR A 76 12.65 7.74 -5.54
C THR A 76 11.73 6.51 -5.65
N TRP A 77 12.08 5.55 -6.50
CA TRP A 77 11.30 4.33 -6.64
C TRP A 77 11.21 3.54 -5.35
N GLY A 78 12.35 3.36 -4.67
CA GLY A 78 12.36 2.67 -3.37
C GLY A 78 11.52 3.40 -2.32
N GLY A 79 11.64 4.72 -2.26
CA GLY A 79 10.83 5.54 -1.35
C GLY A 79 9.34 5.41 -1.63
N LEU A 80 8.95 5.44 -2.90
CA LEU A 80 7.56 5.26 -3.29
C LEU A 80 7.03 3.86 -2.93
N LEU A 81 7.87 2.83 -3.07
CA LEU A 81 7.48 1.46 -2.67
C LEU A 81 7.25 1.39 -1.16
N HIS A 82 8.11 2.00 -0.35
CA HIS A 82 7.91 2.06 1.09
C HIS A 82 6.61 2.78 1.45
N TRP A 83 6.38 3.94 0.86
CA TRP A 83 5.17 4.72 1.09
C TRP A 83 3.92 3.92 0.70
N SER A 84 3.90 3.43 -0.53
CA SER A 84 2.76 2.70 -1.09
C SER A 84 2.45 1.43 -0.31
N ALA A 85 3.49 0.66 0.06
CA ALA A 85 3.30 -0.57 0.84
C ALA A 85 2.66 -0.29 2.20
N LYS A 86 3.08 0.77 2.86
CA LYS A 86 2.54 1.14 4.17
C LYS A 86 1.09 1.59 4.07
N GLU A 87 0.76 2.36 3.05
CA GLU A 87 -0.63 2.72 2.77
C GLU A 87 -1.49 1.48 2.49
N THR A 88 -0.97 0.55 1.71
CA THR A 88 -1.65 -0.70 1.37
C THR A 88 -1.93 -1.54 2.62
N VAL A 89 -0.95 -1.69 3.49
CA VAL A 89 -1.13 -2.47 4.72
C VAL A 89 -2.16 -1.81 5.63
N PHE A 90 -2.13 -0.48 5.79
CA PHE A 90 -3.15 0.21 6.59
C PHE A 90 -4.55 0.04 6.03
N LYS A 91 -4.70 0.04 4.71
CA LYS A 91 -6.02 -0.23 4.10
C LYS A 91 -6.53 -1.63 4.44
N CYS A 92 -5.62 -2.59 4.61
CA CYS A 92 -5.95 -3.96 4.95
C CYS A 92 -6.27 -4.11 6.44
N MET A 93 -5.57 -3.39 7.30
CA MET A 93 -5.74 -3.46 8.75
C MET A 93 -7.04 -2.78 9.16
N LYS A 94 -7.66 -3.31 10.23
CA LYS A 94 -8.86 -2.68 10.81
C LYS A 94 -8.53 -1.54 11.75
N ASN A 95 -7.26 -1.37 12.11
CA ASN A 95 -6.81 -0.31 13.01
C ASN A 95 -6.68 1.00 12.24
N ALA A 96 -7.35 2.05 12.71
CA ALA A 96 -7.36 3.35 12.06
C ALA A 96 -6.15 4.23 12.40
N ASP A 97 -5.21 3.75 13.20
CA ASP A 97 -4.01 4.51 13.55
C ASP A 97 -3.08 4.57 12.35
N ALA A 98 -2.98 5.75 11.76
CA ALA A 98 -2.29 5.96 10.49
C ALA A 98 -0.82 6.35 10.65
N ASP A 99 -0.17 5.99 11.75
CA ASP A 99 1.26 6.26 11.89
C ASP A 99 2.07 5.24 11.06
N LEU A 100 2.53 5.69 9.89
CA LEU A 100 3.26 4.85 8.95
C LEU A 100 4.60 4.36 9.51
N ARG A 101 5.14 5.00 10.54
CA ARG A 101 6.38 4.55 11.20
C ARG A 101 6.16 3.31 12.08
N LYS A 102 4.93 2.91 12.30
CA LYS A 102 4.61 1.64 12.94
C LYS A 102 4.64 0.45 11.98
N LEU A 103 4.99 0.69 10.72
CA LEU A 103 5.16 -0.35 9.71
C LEU A 103 6.62 -0.39 9.26
N CYS A 104 7.15 -1.60 9.12
CA CYS A 104 8.55 -1.81 8.78
C CYS A 104 8.66 -2.81 7.64
N LEU A 105 9.27 -2.38 6.53
CA LEU A 105 9.56 -3.27 5.41
C LEU A 105 10.86 -4.02 5.68
N SER A 106 10.86 -5.33 5.42
CA SER A 106 12.09 -6.11 5.35
C SER A 106 12.97 -5.55 4.24
N HIS A 107 14.28 -5.63 4.41
CA HIS A 107 15.21 -5.20 3.38
C HIS A 107 14.96 -5.95 2.07
N PHE A 108 14.91 -5.22 0.97
CA PHE A 108 14.74 -5.79 -0.37
C PHE A 108 15.42 -4.90 -1.40
N ILE A 109 15.81 -5.50 -2.51
CA ILE A 109 16.34 -4.77 -3.67
C ILE A 109 15.20 -4.68 -4.69
N PRO A 110 14.75 -3.46 -5.02
CA PRO A 110 13.65 -3.31 -5.97
C PRO A 110 13.94 -3.92 -7.33
N GLN A 111 12.95 -4.65 -7.84
CA GLN A 111 12.93 -5.20 -9.19
C GLN A 111 11.71 -4.60 -9.90
N LYS A 112 11.50 -4.94 -11.15
CA LYS A 112 10.31 -4.50 -11.90
C LYS A 112 9.02 -4.95 -11.20
N GLU A 113 9.03 -6.14 -10.61
CA GLU A 113 7.95 -6.66 -9.81
C GLU A 113 8.48 -7.69 -8.82
N GLY A 114 7.72 -7.94 -7.76
CA GLY A 114 8.12 -8.90 -6.76
C GLY A 114 7.23 -8.82 -5.53
N THR A 115 7.75 -9.32 -4.42
CA THR A 115 7.09 -9.28 -3.11
C THR A 115 8.12 -8.91 -2.05
N PHE A 116 7.63 -8.31 -0.97
CA PHE A 116 8.41 -8.10 0.25
C PHE A 116 7.50 -8.23 1.46
N GLN A 117 8.11 -8.26 2.64
CA GLN A 117 7.39 -8.43 3.89
C GLN A 117 7.27 -7.08 4.61
N VAL A 118 6.12 -6.85 5.22
CA VAL A 118 5.87 -5.68 6.06
C VAL A 118 5.39 -6.16 7.42
N ARG A 119 6.12 -5.77 8.48
CA ARG A 119 5.70 -6.05 9.85
C ARG A 119 5.01 -4.82 10.43
N GLU A 120 3.86 -5.03 11.04
CA GLU A 120 3.19 -3.95 11.76
C GLU A 120 3.54 -4.00 13.24
N TYR A 121 3.73 -2.84 13.83
CA TYR A 121 3.97 -2.65 15.26
C TYR A 121 2.85 -1.83 15.91
N ALA A 122 1.74 -1.67 15.21
CA ALA A 122 0.58 -0.94 15.70
C ALA A 122 -0.27 -1.78 16.66
N THR A 123 -0.18 -3.11 16.58
CA THR A 123 -0.91 -4.04 17.45
C THR A 123 0.06 -4.96 18.19
N GLU A 124 -0.41 -5.57 19.27
CA GLU A 124 0.39 -6.54 20.03
C GLU A 124 0.73 -7.78 19.19
N GLY A 125 -0.10 -8.11 18.21
CA GLY A 125 0.12 -9.27 17.36
C GLY A 125 1.31 -9.12 16.43
N GLN A 126 1.73 -7.91 16.15
CA GLN A 126 2.86 -7.63 15.27
C GLN A 126 2.81 -8.46 13.99
N SER A 127 1.68 -8.40 13.31
CA SER A 127 1.40 -9.24 12.15
C SER A 127 2.36 -8.95 11.00
N LEU A 128 2.62 -9.98 10.20
CA LEU A 128 3.49 -9.90 9.04
C LEU A 128 2.63 -10.00 7.78
N PHE A 129 2.80 -9.04 6.87
CA PHE A 129 2.07 -8.99 5.60
C PHE A 129 3.02 -9.27 4.46
N SER A 130 2.58 -10.09 3.52
CA SER A 130 3.28 -10.28 2.25
C SER A 130 2.67 -9.31 1.23
N VAL A 131 3.46 -8.40 0.72
CA VAL A 131 3.00 -7.32 -0.16
C VAL A 131 3.59 -7.52 -1.53
N GLY A 132 2.73 -7.64 -2.54
CA GLY A 132 3.15 -7.66 -3.93
C GLY A 132 3.38 -6.24 -4.44
N TYR A 133 4.28 -6.09 -5.37
CA TYR A 133 4.53 -4.78 -5.96
C TYR A 133 4.89 -4.87 -7.44
N ARG A 134 4.67 -3.77 -8.14
CA ARG A 134 5.11 -3.57 -9.51
C ARG A 134 5.54 -2.13 -9.70
N ILE A 135 6.69 -1.93 -10.36
CA ILE A 135 7.14 -0.62 -10.81
C ILE A 135 6.78 -0.49 -12.28
N CYS A 136 6.01 0.51 -12.61
CA CYS A 136 5.60 0.81 -13.97
C CYS A 136 6.32 2.06 -14.46
N GLU A 137 6.02 2.50 -15.68
CA GLU A 137 6.74 3.60 -16.32
C GLU A 137 6.72 4.88 -15.49
N ASP A 138 5.56 5.21 -14.90
CA ASP A 138 5.37 6.47 -14.18
C ASP A 138 4.65 6.29 -12.83
N PHE A 139 4.56 5.05 -12.30
CA PHE A 139 3.92 4.80 -11.01
C PHE A 139 4.40 3.50 -10.40
N VAL A 140 4.15 3.34 -9.09
CA VAL A 140 4.27 2.06 -8.40
C VAL A 140 2.89 1.58 -7.98
N LEU A 141 2.74 0.26 -7.90
CA LEU A 141 1.53 -0.40 -7.45
C LEU A 141 1.91 -1.40 -6.36
N THR A 142 1.20 -1.40 -5.23
CA THR A 142 1.36 -2.41 -4.17
C THR A 142 0.01 -2.94 -3.76
N TRP A 143 -0.03 -4.21 -3.36
CA TRP A 143 -1.27 -4.88 -2.94
C TRP A 143 -0.98 -5.98 -1.93
N THR A 144 -1.98 -6.27 -1.09
CA THR A 144 -1.89 -7.37 -0.13
C THR A 144 -3.28 -7.87 0.24
N SER A 145 -3.33 -9.04 0.85
CA SER A 145 -4.52 -9.56 1.52
C SER A 145 -4.19 -9.90 2.97
N CYS A 146 -5.15 -9.67 3.85
CA CYS A 146 -4.99 -9.96 5.28
C CYS A 146 -5.39 -11.38 5.64
#